data_c5b02e73a9d6350f6359431321db157d
#
_entry.id   c5b02e73a9d6350f6359431321db157d
#
_cell.length_a   1.000
_cell.length_b   1.000
_cell.length_c   1.000
_cell.angle_alpha   90.00
_cell.angle_beta   90.00
_cell.angle_gamma   90.00
#
_symmetry.space_group_name_H-M   'P 1'
#
loop_
_entity.id
_entity.type
_entity.pdbx_description
1 polymer ?
#
loop_
_entity_poly.entity_id
_entity_poly.type
_entity_poly.pdbx_seq_one_letter_code
_entity_poly.pdbx_strand_id
1 'polypeptide(L)'
;PDLVVCLKHPTIESTGALMKHRDVAVILSTGGSGLVRAAYSSGKPAYGVGPGNVPCYVDRSADLGKAAEAVVSSQSFDNATLCCSEQALVLDRPIAQRFLAEMQARGAHVATDAERKRLEAFCNRGGQMNADIVGIDPWRVADQAGFHVPQSTTVLLAFQDGVGRDHPLSIEILCPLLSVHVVDGWEDGCRVAKQMLHFGGLGHTMSVHAMDQEVLDAFFLQKPASRIVANGPSSMGAVGFSTNLVPSFSLGCGPQAGNITSDNISARHLVNIKRVAFPTGDWKERERKAHERAASMTGAGMPRGSMMEGDPGRRGSSGPAPELPAAPALTPRVPGGTTF
;
A
#
# COMPACT_ATOMS: atom_id res chain seq x y z
N PRO A 1 4.16 30.11 -15.08
CA PRO A 1 3.87 29.11 -16.13
C PRO A 1 4.67 27.83 -15.94
N ASP A 2 5.90 27.92 -15.38
CA ASP A 2 6.85 26.78 -15.28
C ASP A 2 6.84 26.09 -13.91
N LEU A 3 5.81 26.28 -13.10
CA LEU A 3 5.68 25.66 -11.79
C LEU A 3 5.41 24.14 -11.88
N VAL A 4 4.65 23.74 -12.90
CA VAL A 4 4.35 22.32 -13.19
C VAL A 4 4.78 22.05 -14.63
N VAL A 5 5.68 21.10 -14.80
CA VAL A 5 6.23 20.72 -16.11
C VAL A 5 6.10 19.21 -16.32
N CYS A 6 6.10 18.80 -17.57
CA CYS A 6 6.04 17.39 -17.97
C CYS A 6 7.15 17.07 -18.96
N LEU A 7 7.72 15.88 -18.85
CA LEU A 7 8.64 15.39 -19.88
C LEU A 7 7.89 15.18 -21.19
N LYS A 8 8.35 15.83 -22.26
CA LYS A 8 7.73 15.72 -23.58
C LYS A 8 7.79 14.30 -24.15
N HIS A 9 8.88 13.60 -23.90
CA HIS A 9 9.12 12.22 -24.31
C HIS A 9 9.61 11.41 -23.12
N PRO A 10 8.67 10.83 -22.30
CA PRO A 10 9.05 10.01 -21.16
C PRO A 10 9.59 8.66 -21.64
N THR A 11 10.81 8.33 -21.22
CA THR A 11 11.44 7.03 -21.39
C THR A 11 12.00 6.57 -20.05
N ILE A 12 12.41 5.29 -19.95
CA ILE A 12 13.07 4.78 -18.76
C ILE A 12 14.35 5.59 -18.48
N GLU A 13 15.12 5.91 -19.51
CA GLU A 13 16.36 6.67 -19.42
C GLU A 13 16.11 8.11 -18.95
N SER A 14 15.15 8.82 -19.57
CA SER A 14 14.83 10.19 -19.20
C SER A 14 14.24 10.29 -17.79
N THR A 15 13.40 9.34 -17.39
CA THR A 15 12.86 9.24 -16.04
C THR A 15 13.97 8.96 -15.02
N GLY A 16 14.87 8.03 -15.32
CA GLY A 16 16.03 7.73 -14.49
C GLY A 16 17.01 8.89 -14.35
N ALA A 17 17.23 9.65 -15.43
CA ALA A 17 18.03 10.87 -15.41
C ALA A 17 17.39 11.95 -14.53
N LEU A 18 16.07 12.14 -14.65
CA LEU A 18 15.31 13.09 -13.83
C LEU A 18 15.41 12.72 -12.34
N MET A 19 15.19 11.45 -11.99
CA MET A 19 15.30 10.97 -10.60
C MET A 19 16.65 11.28 -9.96
N LYS A 20 17.73 11.26 -10.75
CA LYS A 20 19.11 11.53 -10.27
C LYS A 20 19.53 13.00 -10.40
N HIS A 21 18.72 13.85 -11.06
CA HIS A 21 19.11 15.21 -11.33
C HIS A 21 19.36 15.98 -10.05
N ARG A 22 20.42 16.80 -10.02
CA ARG A 22 20.86 17.54 -8.81
C ARG A 22 19.77 18.43 -8.22
N ASP A 23 18.93 19.01 -9.05
CA ASP A 23 17.89 19.97 -8.66
C ASP A 23 16.58 19.29 -8.20
N VAL A 24 16.48 17.95 -8.27
CA VAL A 24 15.36 17.20 -7.68
C VAL A 24 15.61 17.04 -6.19
N ALA A 25 14.75 17.63 -5.38
CA ALA A 25 14.84 17.60 -3.92
C ALA A 25 14.13 16.36 -3.32
N VAL A 26 13.00 15.97 -3.90
CA VAL A 26 12.19 14.82 -3.44
C VAL A 26 11.51 14.16 -4.63
N ILE A 27 11.32 12.85 -4.54
CA ILE A 27 10.61 12.05 -5.54
C ILE A 27 9.32 11.55 -4.93
N LEU A 28 8.19 11.73 -5.62
CA LEU A 28 6.94 11.04 -5.34
C LEU A 28 6.72 10.01 -6.47
N SER A 29 6.78 8.73 -6.11
CA SER A 29 6.73 7.62 -7.07
C SER A 29 5.55 6.70 -6.73
N THR A 30 4.55 6.68 -7.59
CA THR A 30 3.40 5.76 -7.51
C THR A 30 3.41 4.85 -8.73
N GLY A 31 3.43 3.53 -8.51
CA GLY A 31 3.45 2.57 -9.62
C GLY A 31 4.03 1.21 -9.24
N GLY A 32 4.38 0.41 -10.23
CA GLY A 32 4.91 -0.94 -10.03
C GLY A 32 6.21 -0.96 -9.23
N SER A 33 6.51 -2.11 -8.62
CA SER A 33 7.67 -2.31 -7.73
C SER A 33 9.01 -1.93 -8.35
N GLY A 34 9.16 -2.04 -9.68
CA GLY A 34 10.37 -1.63 -10.41
C GLY A 34 10.61 -0.12 -10.35
N LEU A 35 9.56 0.69 -10.56
CA LEU A 35 9.64 2.15 -10.49
C LEU A 35 9.93 2.63 -9.07
N VAL A 36 9.25 2.06 -8.08
CA VAL A 36 9.48 2.37 -6.66
C VAL A 36 10.92 2.05 -6.25
N ARG A 37 11.44 0.90 -6.66
CA ARG A 37 12.84 0.52 -6.43
C ARG A 37 13.82 1.51 -7.08
N ALA A 38 13.55 1.92 -8.31
CA ALA A 38 14.38 2.92 -9.01
C ALA A 38 14.40 4.26 -8.27
N ALA A 39 13.24 4.73 -7.76
CA ALA A 39 13.13 5.95 -6.96
C ALA A 39 13.98 5.87 -5.68
N TYR A 40 13.86 4.79 -4.90
CA TYR A 40 14.67 4.61 -3.68
C TYR A 40 16.16 4.44 -3.97
N SER A 41 16.52 3.84 -5.12
CA SER A 41 17.92 3.65 -5.52
C SER A 41 18.54 4.89 -6.18
N SER A 42 17.79 5.97 -6.36
CA SER A 42 18.29 7.20 -7.01
C SER A 42 19.26 8.01 -6.15
N GLY A 43 19.30 7.73 -4.83
CA GLY A 43 20.05 8.54 -3.86
C GLY A 43 19.33 9.82 -3.42
N LYS A 44 18.07 10.00 -3.81
CA LYS A 44 17.22 11.13 -3.40
C LYS A 44 16.19 10.69 -2.36
N PRO A 45 15.75 11.61 -1.49
CA PRO A 45 14.54 11.37 -0.69
C PRO A 45 13.37 10.99 -1.61
N ALA A 46 12.68 9.89 -1.30
CA ALA A 46 11.60 9.40 -2.13
C ALA A 46 10.43 8.88 -1.28
N TYR A 47 9.22 9.20 -1.71
CA TYR A 47 7.98 8.58 -1.27
C TYR A 47 7.57 7.58 -2.35
N GLY A 48 7.80 6.30 -2.10
CA GLY A 48 7.43 5.23 -3.01
C GLY A 48 6.13 4.56 -2.57
N VAL A 49 5.24 4.31 -3.51
CA VAL A 49 3.98 3.58 -3.32
C VAL A 49 3.93 2.43 -4.31
N GLY A 50 3.90 1.22 -3.79
CA GLY A 50 3.84 0.00 -4.57
C GLY A 50 2.43 -0.37 -5.04
N PRO A 51 2.29 -1.52 -5.73
CA PRO A 51 1.01 -2.04 -6.18
C PRO A 51 0.12 -2.43 -5.00
N GLY A 52 -1.20 -2.43 -5.22
CA GLY A 52 -2.18 -3.00 -4.33
C GLY A 52 -2.61 -4.39 -4.81
N ASN A 53 -3.04 -5.23 -3.90
CA ASN A 53 -3.71 -6.49 -4.19
C ASN A 53 -4.77 -6.70 -3.11
N VAL A 54 -5.83 -5.91 -3.21
CA VAL A 54 -6.78 -5.60 -2.14
C VAL A 54 -7.77 -6.74 -1.92
N PRO A 55 -7.69 -7.49 -0.81
CA PRO A 55 -8.74 -8.43 -0.44
C PRO A 55 -9.93 -7.69 0.16
N CYS A 56 -11.14 -8.10 -0.22
CA CYS A 56 -12.41 -7.68 0.33
C CYS A 56 -13.07 -8.86 1.02
N TYR A 57 -13.05 -8.90 2.34
CA TYR A 57 -13.74 -9.95 3.09
C TYR A 57 -15.20 -9.56 3.34
N VAL A 58 -16.12 -10.47 3.03
CA VAL A 58 -17.55 -10.32 3.31
C VAL A 58 -17.99 -11.39 4.29
N ASP A 59 -18.29 -10.95 5.50
CA ASP A 59 -18.70 -11.81 6.61
C ASP A 59 -20.18 -12.17 6.55
N ARG A 60 -20.55 -13.29 7.19
CA ARG A 60 -21.94 -13.73 7.33
C ARG A 60 -22.85 -12.71 8.01
N SER A 61 -22.30 -11.84 8.85
CA SER A 61 -23.02 -10.77 9.54
C SER A 61 -23.24 -9.51 8.69
N ALA A 62 -22.64 -9.43 7.50
CA ALA A 62 -22.72 -8.25 6.64
C ALA A 62 -24.13 -7.99 6.10
N ASP A 63 -24.46 -6.71 5.88
CA ASP A 63 -25.56 -6.28 5.02
C ASP A 63 -25.15 -6.53 3.56
N LEU A 64 -25.59 -7.67 3.00
CA LEU A 64 -25.16 -8.12 1.69
C LEU A 64 -25.51 -7.14 0.55
N GLY A 65 -26.68 -6.49 0.64
CA GLY A 65 -27.11 -5.52 -0.36
C GLY A 65 -26.18 -4.30 -0.39
N LYS A 66 -25.87 -3.73 0.79
CA LYS A 66 -24.94 -2.58 0.92
C LYS A 66 -23.51 -2.96 0.56
N ALA A 67 -23.07 -4.16 0.96
CA ALA A 67 -21.73 -4.66 0.62
C ALA A 67 -21.57 -4.81 -0.89
N ALA A 68 -22.54 -5.41 -1.58
CA ALA A 68 -22.51 -5.55 -3.04
C ALA A 68 -22.55 -4.20 -3.76
N GLU A 69 -23.37 -3.25 -3.28
CA GLU A 69 -23.42 -1.87 -3.80
C GLU A 69 -22.07 -1.18 -3.64
N ALA A 70 -21.43 -1.29 -2.47
CA ALA A 70 -20.12 -0.71 -2.21
C ALA A 70 -19.05 -1.27 -3.14
N VAL A 71 -19.01 -2.60 -3.31
CA VAL A 71 -18.03 -3.25 -4.20
C VAL A 71 -18.24 -2.85 -5.65
N VAL A 72 -19.49 -2.88 -6.17
CA VAL A 72 -19.78 -2.47 -7.54
C VAL A 72 -19.44 -1.01 -7.76
N SER A 73 -19.80 -0.11 -6.84
CA SER A 73 -19.45 1.32 -6.91
C SER A 73 -17.92 1.53 -6.92
N SER A 74 -17.20 0.78 -6.10
CA SER A 74 -15.74 0.82 -6.03
C SER A 74 -15.09 0.36 -7.34
N GLN A 75 -15.59 -0.73 -7.93
CA GLN A 75 -15.10 -1.30 -9.18
C GLN A 75 -15.42 -0.42 -10.40
N SER A 76 -16.57 0.24 -10.39
CA SER A 76 -17.01 1.14 -11.46
C SER A 76 -16.32 2.50 -11.39
N PHE A 77 -15.77 2.86 -10.23
CA PHE A 77 -15.02 4.10 -10.09
C PHE A 77 -13.71 4.01 -10.86
N ASP A 78 -13.63 4.80 -11.93
CA ASP A 78 -12.45 4.83 -12.83
C ASP A 78 -12.05 3.44 -13.36
N ASN A 79 -13.04 2.56 -13.60
CA ASN A 79 -12.83 1.18 -14.05
C ASN A 79 -11.77 0.42 -13.24
N ALA A 80 -11.82 0.57 -11.91
CA ALA A 80 -10.92 -0.10 -10.96
C ALA A 80 -9.42 0.15 -11.20
N THR A 81 -9.04 1.28 -11.79
CA THR A 81 -7.62 1.64 -12.00
C THR A 81 -6.91 2.07 -10.73
N LEU A 82 -7.65 2.38 -9.65
CA LEU A 82 -7.02 2.71 -8.40
C LEU A 82 -6.44 1.45 -7.74
N CYS A 83 -5.19 1.52 -7.31
CA CYS A 83 -4.49 0.44 -6.60
C CYS A 83 -5.17 0.01 -5.28
N CYS A 84 -6.11 0.80 -4.77
CA CYS A 84 -6.92 0.49 -3.59
C CYS A 84 -8.33 -0.02 -3.93
N SER A 85 -8.68 -0.22 -5.21
CA SER A 85 -9.88 -0.94 -5.60
C SER A 85 -9.76 -2.42 -5.19
N GLU A 86 -10.86 -3.04 -4.85
CA GLU A 86 -10.88 -4.46 -4.50
C GLU A 86 -10.31 -5.28 -5.66
N GLN A 87 -9.51 -6.29 -5.34
CA GLN A 87 -8.92 -7.22 -6.31
C GLN A 87 -9.48 -8.64 -6.11
N ALA A 88 -9.88 -8.96 -4.89
CA ALA A 88 -10.43 -10.26 -4.56
C ALA A 88 -11.63 -10.12 -3.63
N LEU A 89 -12.66 -10.90 -3.89
CA LEU A 89 -13.76 -11.17 -2.96
C LEU A 89 -13.43 -12.41 -2.14
N VAL A 90 -13.38 -12.29 -0.83
CA VAL A 90 -13.21 -13.39 0.10
C VAL A 90 -14.53 -13.55 0.84
N LEU A 91 -15.32 -14.52 0.44
CA LEU A 91 -16.71 -14.68 0.86
C LEU A 91 -16.87 -15.80 1.88
N ASP A 92 -17.49 -15.51 3.02
CA ASP A 92 -17.88 -16.54 3.97
C ASP A 92 -18.91 -17.48 3.32
N ARG A 93 -18.68 -18.79 3.37
CA ARG A 93 -19.44 -19.83 2.66
C ARG A 93 -20.96 -19.72 2.82
N PRO A 94 -21.53 -19.49 4.02
CA PRO A 94 -22.99 -19.44 4.20
C PRO A 94 -23.68 -18.33 3.40
N ILE A 95 -22.94 -17.27 3.03
CA ILE A 95 -23.53 -16.12 2.34
C ILE A 95 -23.09 -16.01 0.87
N ALA A 96 -22.12 -16.80 0.45
CA ALA A 96 -21.47 -16.65 -0.86
C ALA A 96 -22.48 -16.62 -2.03
N GLN A 97 -23.39 -17.56 -2.11
CA GLN A 97 -24.40 -17.59 -3.19
C GLN A 97 -25.32 -16.37 -3.16
N ARG A 98 -25.76 -15.96 -1.96
CA ARG A 98 -26.63 -14.78 -1.80
C ARG A 98 -25.91 -13.51 -2.17
N PHE A 99 -24.66 -13.37 -1.76
CA PHE A 99 -23.83 -12.20 -2.11
C PHE A 99 -23.58 -12.13 -3.62
N LEU A 100 -23.27 -13.25 -4.27
CA LEU A 100 -23.10 -13.29 -5.72
C LEU A 100 -24.40 -12.93 -6.45
N ALA A 101 -25.57 -13.35 -5.95
CA ALA A 101 -26.86 -12.93 -6.50
C ALA A 101 -27.06 -11.39 -6.38
N GLU A 102 -26.69 -10.79 -5.24
CA GLU A 102 -26.71 -9.33 -5.07
C GLU A 102 -25.78 -8.61 -6.06
N MET A 103 -24.58 -9.16 -6.29
CA MET A 103 -23.65 -8.65 -7.29
C MET A 103 -24.23 -8.76 -8.71
N GLN A 104 -24.82 -9.91 -9.07
CA GLN A 104 -25.44 -10.12 -10.38
C GLN A 104 -26.64 -9.18 -10.61
N ALA A 105 -27.45 -8.94 -9.58
CA ALA A 105 -28.56 -7.97 -9.65
C ALA A 105 -28.06 -6.53 -9.95
N ARG A 106 -26.76 -6.26 -9.72
CA ARG A 106 -26.08 -4.98 -10.02
C ARG A 106 -25.21 -5.05 -11.27
N GLY A 107 -25.41 -6.05 -12.11
CA GLY A 107 -24.75 -6.19 -13.41
C GLY A 107 -23.43 -6.96 -13.39
N ALA A 108 -23.09 -7.63 -12.29
CA ALA A 108 -21.90 -8.49 -12.30
C ALA A 108 -22.11 -9.76 -13.13
N HIS A 109 -21.07 -10.20 -13.84
CA HIS A 109 -21.03 -11.46 -14.55
C HIS A 109 -20.16 -12.46 -13.79
N VAL A 110 -20.74 -13.60 -13.39
CA VAL A 110 -19.99 -14.71 -12.79
C VAL A 110 -19.47 -15.60 -13.91
N ALA A 111 -18.17 -15.62 -14.11
CA ALA A 111 -17.53 -16.37 -15.17
C ALA A 111 -17.67 -17.88 -14.96
N THR A 112 -18.01 -18.60 -16.02
CA THR A 112 -17.92 -20.06 -16.08
C THR A 112 -16.46 -20.52 -16.01
N ASP A 113 -16.23 -21.81 -15.77
CA ASP A 113 -14.84 -22.35 -15.77
C ASP A 113 -14.10 -22.14 -17.09
N ALA A 114 -14.82 -22.19 -18.22
CA ALA A 114 -14.22 -21.95 -19.53
C ALA A 114 -13.84 -20.46 -19.71
N GLU A 115 -14.69 -19.54 -19.27
CA GLU A 115 -14.42 -18.08 -19.29
C GLU A 115 -13.32 -17.71 -18.31
N ARG A 116 -13.31 -18.29 -17.10
CA ARG A 116 -12.25 -18.11 -16.12
C ARG A 116 -10.88 -18.45 -16.69
N LYS A 117 -10.73 -19.62 -17.32
CA LYS A 117 -9.46 -20.01 -17.96
C LYS A 117 -9.01 -19.04 -19.06
N ARG A 118 -9.95 -18.46 -19.81
CA ARG A 118 -9.65 -17.42 -20.80
C ARG A 118 -9.19 -16.13 -20.14
N LEU A 119 -9.87 -15.70 -19.08
CA LEU A 119 -9.44 -14.54 -18.28
C LEU A 119 -8.07 -14.76 -17.66
N GLU A 120 -7.78 -15.92 -17.08
CA GLU A 120 -6.47 -16.28 -16.53
C GLU A 120 -5.35 -16.11 -17.57
N ALA A 121 -5.57 -16.69 -18.76
CA ALA A 121 -4.57 -16.63 -19.84
C ALA A 121 -4.40 -15.20 -20.42
N PHE A 122 -5.47 -14.43 -20.48
CA PHE A 122 -5.46 -13.09 -21.08
C PHE A 122 -4.99 -12.01 -20.12
N CYS A 123 -5.45 -12.02 -18.87
CA CYS A 123 -5.17 -10.98 -17.88
C CYS A 123 -3.81 -11.13 -17.21
N ASN A 124 -3.29 -12.36 -17.13
CA ASN A 124 -1.98 -12.65 -16.55
C ASN A 124 -1.01 -13.17 -17.64
N ARG A 125 -0.02 -12.36 -17.97
CA ARG A 125 1.01 -12.68 -18.94
C ARG A 125 2.33 -13.02 -18.22
N GLY A 126 2.56 -14.31 -17.99
CA GLY A 126 3.82 -14.76 -17.36
C GLY A 126 4.02 -14.32 -15.91
N GLY A 127 2.94 -14.22 -15.12
CA GLY A 127 2.97 -13.80 -13.72
C GLY A 127 2.85 -12.27 -13.52
N GLN A 128 2.62 -11.53 -14.60
CA GLN A 128 2.42 -10.08 -14.58
C GLN A 128 1.05 -9.73 -15.18
N MET A 129 0.46 -8.67 -14.67
CA MET A 129 -0.76 -8.11 -15.24
C MET A 129 -0.55 -7.72 -16.71
N ASN A 130 -1.55 -8.00 -17.54
CA ASN A 130 -1.61 -7.49 -18.90
C ASN A 130 -1.89 -5.98 -18.88
N ALA A 131 -0.90 -5.15 -19.19
CA ALA A 131 -1.04 -3.69 -19.14
C ALA A 131 -2.10 -3.14 -20.11
N ASP A 132 -2.46 -3.88 -21.17
CA ASP A 132 -3.41 -3.44 -22.18
C ASP A 132 -4.86 -3.37 -21.66
N ILE A 133 -5.15 -3.99 -20.49
CA ILE A 133 -6.50 -4.04 -19.92
C ILE A 133 -6.75 -3.02 -18.82
N VAL A 134 -5.74 -2.24 -18.44
CA VAL A 134 -5.88 -1.25 -17.37
C VAL A 134 -6.96 -0.23 -17.71
N GLY A 135 -7.97 -0.13 -16.85
CA GLY A 135 -9.05 0.85 -16.97
C GLY A 135 -10.04 0.62 -18.11
N ILE A 136 -10.00 -0.55 -18.78
CA ILE A 136 -11.00 -0.84 -19.82
C ILE A 136 -12.26 -1.50 -19.22
N ASP A 137 -13.37 -1.30 -19.93
CA ASP A 137 -14.67 -1.81 -19.52
C ASP A 137 -14.66 -3.34 -19.38
N PRO A 138 -15.39 -3.94 -18.43
CA PRO A 138 -15.39 -5.38 -18.22
C PRO A 138 -15.88 -6.18 -19.43
N TRP A 139 -16.84 -5.65 -20.20
CA TRP A 139 -17.31 -6.30 -21.43
C TRP A 139 -16.23 -6.36 -22.51
N ARG A 140 -15.34 -5.35 -22.58
CA ARG A 140 -14.20 -5.34 -23.50
C ARG A 140 -13.11 -6.31 -23.06
N VAL A 141 -12.89 -6.44 -21.76
CA VAL A 141 -11.97 -7.46 -21.21
C VAL A 141 -12.46 -8.85 -21.58
N ALA A 142 -13.77 -9.11 -21.43
CA ALA A 142 -14.39 -10.38 -21.81
C ALA A 142 -14.25 -10.66 -23.31
N ASP A 143 -14.56 -9.69 -24.14
CA ASP A 143 -14.49 -9.79 -25.61
C ASP A 143 -13.05 -10.10 -26.08
N GLN A 144 -12.05 -9.38 -25.56
CA GLN A 144 -10.65 -9.63 -25.86
C GLN A 144 -10.14 -10.96 -25.29
N ALA A 145 -10.72 -11.45 -24.21
CA ALA A 145 -10.46 -12.78 -23.67
C ALA A 145 -11.18 -13.89 -24.45
N GLY A 146 -12.03 -13.55 -25.44
CA GLY A 146 -12.67 -14.47 -26.37
C GLY A 146 -14.03 -15.00 -25.91
N PHE A 147 -14.78 -14.24 -25.10
CA PHE A 147 -16.19 -14.52 -24.76
C PHE A 147 -16.98 -13.20 -24.65
N HIS A 148 -18.30 -13.28 -24.71
CA HIS A 148 -19.16 -12.09 -24.74
C HIS A 148 -20.01 -12.00 -23.49
N VAL A 149 -20.11 -10.77 -22.95
CA VAL A 149 -21.04 -10.38 -21.90
C VAL A 149 -21.79 -9.10 -22.33
N PRO A 150 -22.93 -8.77 -21.73
CA PRO A 150 -23.62 -7.52 -22.01
C PRO A 150 -22.72 -6.30 -21.77
N GLN A 151 -22.86 -5.24 -22.57
CA GLN A 151 -22.13 -4.00 -22.37
C GLN A 151 -22.47 -3.30 -21.04
N SER A 152 -23.63 -3.64 -20.45
CA SER A 152 -24.06 -3.17 -19.14
C SER A 152 -23.37 -3.92 -17.98
N THR A 153 -22.48 -4.88 -18.26
CA THR A 153 -21.73 -5.60 -17.23
C THR A 153 -20.86 -4.63 -16.44
N THR A 154 -21.02 -4.65 -15.13
CA THR A 154 -20.30 -3.76 -14.20
C THR A 154 -18.97 -4.31 -13.72
N VAL A 155 -18.91 -5.64 -13.50
CA VAL A 155 -17.72 -6.33 -13.02
C VAL A 155 -17.73 -7.79 -13.42
N LEU A 156 -16.56 -8.37 -13.72
CA LEU A 156 -16.37 -9.80 -13.94
C LEU A 156 -15.95 -10.47 -12.63
N LEU A 157 -16.52 -11.63 -12.33
CA LEU A 157 -16.23 -12.41 -11.13
C LEU A 157 -15.71 -13.78 -11.54
N ALA A 158 -14.52 -14.15 -11.12
CA ALA A 158 -13.86 -15.41 -11.48
C ALA A 158 -13.38 -16.18 -10.25
N PHE A 159 -13.87 -17.40 -10.03
CA PHE A 159 -13.48 -18.21 -8.88
C PHE A 159 -12.01 -18.61 -8.94
N GLN A 160 -11.35 -18.59 -7.79
CA GLN A 160 -9.98 -19.06 -7.60
C GLN A 160 -9.93 -19.94 -6.34
N ASP A 161 -9.24 -21.08 -6.42
CA ASP A 161 -9.13 -22.03 -5.32
C ASP A 161 -7.99 -21.70 -4.34
N GLY A 162 -7.18 -20.70 -4.67
CA GLY A 162 -6.02 -20.28 -3.86
C GLY A 162 -5.42 -18.95 -4.28
N VAL A 163 -4.28 -18.63 -3.69
CA VAL A 163 -3.51 -17.41 -3.93
C VAL A 163 -2.08 -17.79 -4.31
N GLY A 164 -1.53 -17.13 -5.30
CA GLY A 164 -0.15 -17.37 -5.72
C GLY A 164 -0.01 -17.59 -7.23
N ARG A 165 1.16 -18.05 -7.64
CA ARG A 165 1.51 -18.19 -9.07
C ARG A 165 0.62 -19.16 -9.83
N ASP A 166 0.12 -20.18 -9.15
CA ASP A 166 -0.78 -21.18 -9.74
C ASP A 166 -2.24 -20.72 -9.83
N HIS A 167 -2.51 -19.51 -9.32
CA HIS A 167 -3.82 -18.86 -9.32
C HIS A 167 -3.71 -17.49 -10.02
N PRO A 168 -3.73 -17.45 -11.36
CA PRO A 168 -3.31 -16.30 -12.16
C PRO A 168 -4.07 -15.00 -11.89
N LEU A 169 -5.32 -15.07 -11.41
CA LEU A 169 -6.13 -13.88 -11.10
C LEU A 169 -5.98 -13.40 -9.65
N SER A 170 -5.06 -13.97 -8.87
CA SER A 170 -4.75 -13.52 -7.50
C SER A 170 -3.72 -12.38 -7.44
N ILE A 171 -3.50 -11.66 -8.54
CA ILE A 171 -2.62 -10.48 -8.66
C ILE A 171 -3.45 -9.21 -8.84
N GLU A 172 -2.83 -8.04 -8.69
CA GLU A 172 -3.45 -6.78 -9.08
C GLU A 172 -3.69 -6.74 -10.60
N ILE A 173 -4.92 -6.41 -11.05
CA ILE A 173 -5.32 -6.45 -12.46
C ILE A 173 -5.73 -5.06 -13.00
N LEU A 174 -6.15 -4.13 -12.14
CA LEU A 174 -6.52 -2.74 -12.46
C LEU A 174 -7.58 -2.60 -13.56
N CYS A 175 -8.54 -3.50 -13.57
CA CYS A 175 -9.78 -3.41 -14.35
C CYS A 175 -10.92 -4.07 -13.55
N PRO A 176 -12.21 -3.87 -13.90
CA PRO A 176 -13.32 -4.45 -13.16
C PRO A 176 -13.43 -5.97 -13.32
N LEU A 177 -12.46 -6.66 -12.72
CA LEU A 177 -12.37 -8.13 -12.62
C LEU A 177 -11.91 -8.50 -11.22
N LEU A 178 -12.72 -9.29 -10.51
CA LEU A 178 -12.44 -9.76 -9.16
C LEU A 178 -12.22 -11.26 -9.12
N SER A 179 -11.18 -11.73 -8.47
CA SER A 179 -11.07 -13.11 -8.06
C SER A 179 -12.03 -13.39 -6.90
N VAL A 180 -12.66 -14.57 -6.89
CA VAL A 180 -13.63 -14.98 -5.86
C VAL A 180 -13.10 -16.19 -5.11
N HIS A 181 -12.97 -16.03 -3.79
CA HIS A 181 -12.51 -17.07 -2.86
C HIS A 181 -13.62 -17.36 -1.84
N VAL A 182 -14.04 -18.60 -1.69
CA VAL A 182 -15.03 -18.99 -0.69
C VAL A 182 -14.32 -19.65 0.48
N VAL A 183 -14.58 -19.16 1.69
CA VAL A 183 -13.88 -19.53 2.93
C VAL A 183 -14.84 -20.02 4.00
N ASP A 184 -14.34 -20.77 4.98
CA ASP A 184 -15.12 -21.30 6.08
C ASP A 184 -14.90 -20.48 7.37
N GLY A 185 -15.61 -19.35 7.46
CA GLY A 185 -15.54 -18.43 8.59
C GLY A 185 -14.46 -17.36 8.45
N TRP A 186 -14.44 -16.46 9.42
CA TRP A 186 -13.58 -15.29 9.37
C TRP A 186 -12.09 -15.59 9.58
N GLU A 187 -11.75 -16.64 10.32
CA GLU A 187 -10.35 -17.07 10.51
C GLU A 187 -9.72 -17.52 9.19
N ASP A 188 -10.47 -18.30 8.41
CA ASP A 188 -10.04 -18.70 7.08
C ASP A 188 -10.00 -17.49 6.13
N GLY A 189 -10.99 -16.60 6.23
CA GLY A 189 -10.98 -15.29 5.55
C GLY A 189 -9.75 -14.45 5.88
N CYS A 190 -9.36 -14.39 7.15
CA CYS A 190 -8.13 -13.76 7.59
C CYS A 190 -6.89 -14.37 6.94
N ARG A 191 -6.84 -15.70 6.84
CA ARG A 191 -5.71 -16.42 6.23
C ARG A 191 -5.58 -16.07 4.75
N VAL A 192 -6.66 -16.12 3.99
CA VAL A 192 -6.69 -15.79 2.56
C VAL A 192 -6.34 -14.32 2.34
N ALA A 193 -6.92 -13.39 3.10
CA ALA A 193 -6.61 -11.96 3.01
C ALA A 193 -5.12 -11.69 3.27
N LYS A 194 -4.50 -12.34 4.26
CA LYS A 194 -3.05 -12.24 4.51
C LYS A 194 -2.24 -12.78 3.33
N GLN A 195 -2.64 -13.91 2.73
CA GLN A 195 -1.96 -14.46 1.56
C GLN A 195 -1.99 -13.48 0.38
N MET A 196 -3.17 -12.88 0.10
CA MET A 196 -3.31 -11.87 -0.95
C MET A 196 -2.40 -10.66 -0.71
N LEU A 197 -2.41 -10.11 0.51
CA LEU A 197 -1.56 -8.97 0.87
C LEU A 197 -0.07 -9.31 0.75
N HIS A 198 0.37 -10.47 1.23
CA HIS A 198 1.77 -10.90 1.13
C HIS A 198 2.20 -11.17 -0.32
N PHE A 199 1.28 -11.64 -1.16
CA PHE A 199 1.59 -11.96 -2.55
C PHE A 199 1.81 -10.72 -3.43
N GLY A 200 1.08 -9.61 -3.19
CA GLY A 200 1.21 -8.44 -4.06
C GLY A 200 0.78 -7.08 -3.48
N GLY A 201 0.23 -7.04 -2.27
CA GLY A 201 -0.37 -5.82 -1.70
C GLY A 201 0.07 -5.48 -0.28
N LEU A 202 1.26 -5.95 0.13
CA LEU A 202 1.72 -5.79 1.51
C LEU A 202 1.72 -4.33 1.95
N GLY A 203 1.10 -4.07 3.09
CA GLY A 203 0.99 -2.73 3.67
C GLY A 203 0.03 -1.77 2.95
N HIS A 204 -0.59 -2.17 1.84
CA HIS A 204 -1.41 -1.25 1.05
C HIS A 204 -2.82 -1.04 1.66
N THR A 205 -3.82 -1.72 1.19
CA THR A 205 -5.23 -1.52 1.53
C THR A 205 -5.96 -2.86 1.59
N MET A 206 -6.99 -2.94 2.39
CA MET A 206 -8.00 -3.99 2.32
C MET A 206 -9.38 -3.44 2.66
N SER A 207 -10.44 -4.18 2.35
CA SER A 207 -11.79 -3.89 2.81
C SER A 207 -12.41 -5.06 3.56
N VAL A 208 -13.36 -4.75 4.44
CA VAL A 208 -14.11 -5.73 5.22
C VAL A 208 -15.56 -5.28 5.34
N HIS A 209 -16.49 -6.18 5.06
CA HIS A 209 -17.92 -5.97 5.29
C HIS A 209 -18.38 -6.94 6.38
N ALA A 210 -18.72 -6.43 7.53
CA ALA A 210 -19.19 -7.17 8.70
C ALA A 210 -19.97 -6.25 9.64
N MET A 211 -20.87 -6.83 10.43
CA MET A 211 -21.56 -6.17 11.55
C MET A 211 -21.10 -6.75 12.88
N ASP A 212 -20.40 -7.87 12.88
CA ASP A 212 -19.81 -8.49 14.06
C ASP A 212 -18.52 -7.74 14.44
N GLN A 213 -18.48 -7.21 15.68
CA GLN A 213 -17.37 -6.41 16.17
C GLN A 213 -16.11 -7.25 16.38
N GLU A 214 -16.23 -8.52 16.78
CA GLU A 214 -15.08 -9.41 16.94
C GLU A 214 -14.36 -9.63 15.60
N VAL A 215 -15.14 -9.85 14.54
CA VAL A 215 -14.62 -9.97 13.17
C VAL A 215 -13.92 -8.69 12.74
N LEU A 216 -14.56 -7.53 12.93
CA LEU A 216 -13.97 -6.23 12.60
C LEU A 216 -12.65 -6.01 13.33
N ASP A 217 -12.60 -6.25 14.64
CA ASP A 217 -11.40 -6.08 15.46
C ASP A 217 -10.26 -7.02 15.02
N ALA A 218 -10.58 -8.27 14.68
CA ALA A 218 -9.60 -9.21 14.15
C ALA A 218 -9.01 -8.73 12.81
N PHE A 219 -9.84 -8.15 11.95
CA PHE A 219 -9.36 -7.59 10.68
C PHE A 219 -8.57 -6.30 10.88
N PHE A 220 -8.96 -5.42 11.78
CA PHE A 220 -8.26 -4.16 12.04
C PHE A 220 -6.87 -4.38 12.64
N LEU A 221 -6.74 -5.31 13.58
CA LEU A 221 -5.51 -5.49 14.35
C LEU A 221 -4.50 -6.45 13.71
N GLN A 222 -4.95 -7.42 12.91
CA GLN A 222 -4.10 -8.53 12.49
C GLN A 222 -3.63 -8.48 11.03
N LYS A 223 -4.11 -7.52 10.24
CA LYS A 223 -3.79 -7.49 8.81
C LYS A 223 -2.65 -6.54 8.51
N PRO A 224 -1.70 -6.94 7.64
CA PRO A 224 -0.60 -6.10 7.21
C PRO A 224 -1.06 -5.15 6.10
N ALA A 225 -2.04 -4.30 6.40
CA ALA A 225 -2.57 -3.24 5.55
C ALA A 225 -2.59 -1.93 6.34
N SER A 226 -2.18 -0.84 5.73
CA SER A 226 -2.14 0.49 6.36
C SER A 226 -3.49 1.19 6.32
N ARG A 227 -4.39 0.75 5.45
CA ARG A 227 -5.77 1.23 5.34
C ARG A 227 -6.72 0.05 5.31
N ILE A 228 -7.74 0.07 6.17
CA ILE A 228 -8.80 -0.93 6.19
C ILE A 228 -10.12 -0.18 6.08
N VAL A 229 -10.81 -0.35 4.95
CA VAL A 229 -12.11 0.26 4.71
C VAL A 229 -13.20 -0.70 5.20
N ALA A 230 -13.95 -0.28 6.19
CA ALA A 230 -15.04 -1.07 6.74
C ALA A 230 -16.40 -0.62 6.19
N ASN A 231 -17.20 -1.56 5.70
CA ASN A 231 -18.58 -1.37 5.27
C ASN A 231 -18.78 -0.26 4.23
N GLY A 232 -17.80 -0.05 3.36
CA GLY A 232 -17.82 0.98 2.33
C GLY A 232 -16.98 0.61 1.11
N PRO A 233 -17.06 1.39 0.02
CA PRO A 233 -16.30 1.17 -1.21
C PRO A 233 -14.80 1.40 -0.96
N SER A 234 -13.95 0.40 -1.26
CA SER A 234 -12.52 0.46 -0.96
C SER A 234 -11.81 1.58 -1.70
N SER A 235 -12.06 1.73 -3.00
CA SER A 235 -11.43 2.78 -3.81
C SER A 235 -11.67 4.18 -3.26
N MET A 236 -12.94 4.55 -3.06
CA MET A 236 -13.34 5.87 -2.56
C MET A 236 -12.96 6.07 -1.09
N GLY A 237 -13.06 5.01 -0.27
CA GLY A 237 -12.73 5.06 1.14
C GLY A 237 -11.26 5.28 1.40
N ALA A 238 -10.40 4.52 0.73
CA ALA A 238 -8.96 4.57 0.93
C ALA A 238 -8.33 5.89 0.46
N VAL A 239 -8.85 6.48 -0.63
CA VAL A 239 -8.38 7.80 -1.11
C VAL A 239 -8.93 8.98 -0.32
N GLY A 240 -9.78 8.75 0.68
CA GLY A 240 -10.33 9.80 1.54
C GLY A 240 -11.53 10.54 0.95
N PHE A 241 -12.17 10.03 -0.11
CA PHE A 241 -13.37 10.64 -0.70
C PHE A 241 -14.62 10.37 0.14
N SER A 242 -14.80 9.13 0.63
CA SER A 242 -15.96 8.72 1.44
C SER A 242 -15.63 8.44 2.91
N THR A 243 -14.43 8.80 3.37
CA THR A 243 -13.96 8.63 4.75
C THR A 243 -13.24 9.88 5.23
N ASN A 244 -12.82 9.90 6.51
CA ASN A 244 -12.01 10.97 7.09
C ASN A 244 -10.51 10.80 6.86
N LEU A 245 -10.07 9.89 5.99
CA LEU A 245 -8.67 9.82 5.60
C LEU A 245 -8.26 11.05 4.81
N VAL A 246 -6.99 11.42 4.90
CA VAL A 246 -6.47 12.56 4.12
C VAL A 246 -6.62 12.25 2.61
N PRO A 247 -7.27 13.13 1.82
CA PRO A 247 -7.44 12.91 0.39
C PRO A 247 -6.10 12.76 -0.33
N SER A 248 -5.90 11.63 -1.03
CA SER A 248 -4.69 11.35 -1.80
C SER A 248 -4.89 10.16 -2.74
N PHE A 249 -4.20 10.20 -3.88
CA PHE A 249 -4.01 9.04 -4.77
C PHE A 249 -2.65 8.37 -4.60
N SER A 250 -1.82 8.84 -3.66
CA SER A 250 -0.53 8.25 -3.32
C SER A 250 -0.62 7.66 -1.91
N LEU A 251 -0.81 6.35 -1.84
CA LEU A 251 -1.17 5.62 -0.64
C LEU A 251 0.04 4.85 -0.10
N GLY A 252 0.78 5.44 0.84
CA GLY A 252 1.97 4.81 1.44
C GLY A 252 1.66 3.44 2.05
N CYS A 253 2.52 2.46 1.83
CA CYS A 253 2.33 1.09 2.28
C CYS A 253 3.11 0.75 3.57
N GLY A 254 3.87 1.70 4.09
CA GLY A 254 4.64 1.56 5.33
C GLY A 254 5.89 0.69 5.22
N PRO A 255 6.63 0.56 6.33
CA PRO A 255 7.91 -0.16 6.36
C PRO A 255 7.82 -1.62 5.96
N GLN A 256 6.70 -2.30 6.23
CA GLN A 256 6.49 -3.70 5.85
C GLN A 256 6.59 -3.91 4.33
N ALA A 257 6.21 -2.90 3.55
CA ALA A 257 6.31 -2.89 2.09
C ALA A 257 7.59 -2.19 1.57
N GLY A 258 8.50 -1.82 2.46
CA GLY A 258 9.69 -1.04 2.11
C GLY A 258 9.41 0.42 1.76
N ASN A 259 8.26 0.97 2.20
CA ASN A 259 7.92 2.38 2.03
C ASN A 259 8.25 3.18 3.30
N ILE A 260 8.60 4.45 3.15
CA ILE A 260 9.00 5.31 4.27
C ILE A 260 7.81 5.82 5.10
N THR A 261 6.61 5.73 4.59
CA THR A 261 5.38 6.14 5.28
C THR A 261 4.21 5.21 4.97
N SER A 262 3.28 5.10 5.91
CA SER A 262 1.98 4.47 5.75
C SER A 262 0.85 5.47 5.51
N ASP A 263 1.16 6.76 5.41
CA ASP A 263 0.17 7.81 5.26
C ASP A 263 -0.42 7.87 3.85
N ASN A 264 -1.58 8.47 3.75
CA ASN A 264 -2.05 9.09 2.51
C ASN A 264 -1.17 10.31 2.26
N ILE A 265 -0.33 10.26 1.23
CA ILE A 265 0.69 11.29 0.99
C ILE A 265 0.02 12.56 0.48
N SER A 266 0.28 13.66 1.15
CA SER A 266 -0.31 14.98 0.89
C SER A 266 0.78 16.05 0.74
N ALA A 267 0.38 17.27 0.47
CA ALA A 267 1.29 18.41 0.39
C ALA A 267 2.19 18.57 1.63
N ARG A 268 1.75 18.11 2.81
CA ARG A 268 2.56 18.14 4.05
C ARG A 268 3.87 17.34 3.93
N HIS A 269 3.90 16.30 3.10
CA HIS A 269 5.09 15.48 2.87
C HIS A 269 6.10 16.15 1.93
N LEU A 270 5.69 17.18 1.20
CA LEU A 270 6.47 17.88 0.20
C LEU A 270 6.96 19.28 0.67
N VAL A 271 6.53 19.73 1.86
CA VAL A 271 6.95 21.01 2.41
C VAL A 271 8.09 20.85 3.41
N ASN A 272 9.00 21.80 3.39
CA ASN A 272 10.07 21.88 4.38
C ASN A 272 9.58 22.65 5.61
N ILE A 273 9.48 21.95 6.75
CA ILE A 273 8.95 22.50 8.00
C ILE A 273 10.09 23.05 8.84
N LYS A 274 10.12 24.37 9.02
CA LYS A 274 11.01 25.03 9.98
C LYS A 274 10.31 25.12 11.33
N ARG A 275 11.02 24.70 12.38
CA ARG A 275 10.49 24.74 13.75
C ARG A 275 11.30 25.73 14.58
N VAL A 276 10.60 26.57 15.35
CA VAL A 276 11.17 27.44 16.36
C VAL A 276 10.74 26.91 17.73
N ALA A 277 11.68 26.73 18.62
CA ALA A 277 11.41 26.22 19.96
C ALA A 277 11.85 27.25 21.01
N PHE A 278 11.00 27.48 21.98
CA PHE A 278 11.28 28.30 23.14
C PHE A 278 11.35 27.42 24.39
N PRO A 279 12.20 27.74 25.38
CA PRO A 279 12.20 27.02 26.65
C PRO A 279 10.85 27.10 27.34
N THR A 280 10.35 25.95 27.83
CA THR A 280 9.10 25.86 28.60
C THR A 280 9.41 25.75 30.08
N GLY A 281 9.74 26.86 30.74
CA GLY A 281 10.12 26.93 32.16
C GLY A 281 11.60 26.79 32.42
N ASP A 282 11.97 26.58 33.67
CA ASP A 282 13.39 26.48 34.08
C ASP A 282 14.00 25.12 33.66
N TRP A 283 14.80 25.17 32.59
CA TRP A 283 15.48 23.97 32.08
C TRP A 283 16.57 23.46 33.03
N LYS A 284 17.21 24.36 33.82
CA LYS A 284 18.23 23.98 34.82
C LYS A 284 17.60 23.14 35.94
N GLU A 285 16.41 23.49 36.39
CA GLU A 285 15.69 22.74 37.38
C GLU A 285 15.23 21.36 36.83
N ARG A 286 14.87 21.28 35.54
CA ARG A 286 14.57 20.01 34.88
C ARG A 286 15.82 19.13 34.75
N GLU A 287 16.96 19.70 34.41
CA GLU A 287 18.24 19.00 34.32
C GLU A 287 18.64 18.45 35.69
N ARG A 288 18.57 19.25 36.77
CA ARG A 288 18.81 18.80 38.13
C ARG A 288 17.92 17.61 38.51
N LYS A 289 16.61 17.73 38.28
CA LYS A 289 15.65 16.64 38.55
C LYS A 289 15.94 15.38 37.72
N ALA A 290 16.38 15.51 36.47
CA ALA A 290 16.75 14.38 35.64
C ALA A 290 17.99 13.66 36.19
N HIS A 291 19.01 14.41 36.64
CA HIS A 291 20.21 13.85 37.29
C HIS A 291 19.87 13.14 38.60
N GLU A 292 19.00 13.72 39.42
CA GLU A 292 18.54 13.09 40.67
C GLU A 292 17.79 11.79 40.40
N ARG A 293 16.93 11.75 39.40
CA ARG A 293 16.23 10.51 38.99
C ARG A 293 17.22 9.45 38.46
N ALA A 294 18.17 9.85 37.63
CA ALA A 294 19.19 8.92 37.15
C ALA A 294 20.03 8.34 38.28
N ALA A 295 20.46 9.17 39.24
CA ALA A 295 21.19 8.74 40.42
C ALA A 295 20.38 7.76 41.31
N SER A 296 19.08 8.02 41.49
CA SER A 296 18.18 7.12 42.23
C SER A 296 17.98 5.77 41.55
N MET A 297 17.96 5.73 40.23
CA MET A 297 17.82 4.49 39.43
C MET A 297 19.10 3.66 39.44
N THR A 298 20.29 4.30 39.49
CA THR A 298 21.57 3.60 39.58
C THR A 298 21.90 3.16 41.01
N GLY A 299 21.33 3.79 42.05
CA GLY A 299 21.45 3.42 43.44
C GLY A 299 20.56 2.24 43.89
N ALA A 300 19.47 1.93 43.15
CA ALA A 300 18.66 0.73 43.37
C ALA A 300 19.28 -0.43 42.59
N GLY A 301 20.09 -1.24 43.28
CA GLY A 301 20.92 -2.29 42.71
C GLY A 301 20.25 -3.13 41.65
N MET A 302 20.72 -3.00 40.44
CA MET A 302 20.59 -4.08 39.45
C MET A 302 21.43 -5.26 39.96
N PRO A 303 20.90 -6.50 39.97
CA PRO A 303 21.75 -7.66 40.23
C PRO A 303 22.85 -7.66 39.15
N ARG A 304 24.10 -7.65 39.59
CA ARG A 304 25.26 -7.88 38.74
C ARG A 304 25.09 -9.26 38.10
N GLY A 305 24.58 -9.28 36.87
CA GLY A 305 24.68 -10.46 36.04
C GLY A 305 26.15 -10.79 35.88
N SER A 306 26.51 -12.02 36.21
CA SER A 306 27.85 -12.55 36.10
C SER A 306 28.41 -12.23 34.72
N MET A 307 29.41 -11.36 34.67
CA MET A 307 30.26 -11.27 33.47
C MET A 307 30.95 -12.65 33.37
N MET A 308 30.68 -13.33 32.26
CA MET A 308 31.52 -14.46 31.86
C MET A 308 32.95 -13.91 31.73
N GLU A 309 33.86 -14.51 32.49
CA GLU A 309 35.30 -14.30 32.37
C GLU A 309 35.68 -14.62 30.90
N GLY A 310 35.96 -13.59 30.12
CA GLY A 310 36.52 -13.73 28.78
C GLY A 310 38.03 -14.05 28.91
N ASP A 311 38.42 -15.08 28.22
CA ASP A 311 39.81 -15.57 28.04
C ASP A 311 40.78 -14.40 27.71
N PRO A 312 41.91 -14.21 28.44
CA PRO A 312 42.86 -13.12 28.22
C PRO A 312 43.82 -13.32 27.02
N GLY A 313 43.48 -14.19 26.05
CA GLY A 313 44.42 -14.64 25.00
C GLY A 313 44.31 -13.98 23.60
N ARG A 314 43.36 -13.06 23.33
CA ARG A 314 43.25 -12.48 21.97
C ARG A 314 43.60 -11.00 21.92
N ARG A 315 44.90 -10.68 21.76
CA ARG A 315 45.34 -9.36 21.34
C ARG A 315 45.05 -9.20 19.85
N GLY A 316 43.94 -8.51 19.51
CA GLY A 316 43.68 -8.02 18.15
C GLY A 316 44.40 -6.67 17.96
N SER A 317 45.23 -6.58 16.94
CA SER A 317 45.92 -5.38 16.51
C SER A 317 44.92 -4.30 16.09
N SER A 318 44.94 -3.17 16.82
CA SER A 318 44.22 -1.94 16.43
C SER A 318 44.97 -1.27 15.27
N GLY A 319 44.45 -1.41 14.06
CA GLY A 319 44.78 -0.53 12.93
C GLY A 319 44.19 0.87 13.13
N PRO A 320 44.80 1.92 12.60
CA PRO A 320 44.30 3.29 12.73
C PRO A 320 42.92 3.42 12.08
N ALA A 321 42.01 4.15 12.75
CA ALA A 321 40.68 4.45 12.22
C ALA A 321 40.78 5.20 10.87
N PRO A 322 39.91 4.90 9.89
CA PRO A 322 39.92 5.65 8.65
C PRO A 322 39.56 7.13 8.89
N GLU A 323 40.41 8.03 8.39
CA GLU A 323 40.13 9.46 8.37
C GLU A 323 38.88 9.72 7.52
N LEU A 324 37.86 10.36 8.10
CA LEU A 324 36.72 10.88 7.37
C LEU A 324 37.16 12.03 6.47
N PRO A 325 36.76 12.06 5.19
CA PRO A 325 37.07 13.19 4.33
C PRO A 325 36.46 14.48 4.87
N ALA A 326 37.24 15.55 4.89
CA ALA A 326 36.83 16.87 5.35
C ALA A 326 35.59 17.35 4.56
N ALA A 327 34.58 17.78 5.26
CA ALA A 327 33.37 18.34 4.65
C ALA A 327 33.76 19.60 3.82
N PRO A 328 33.21 19.75 2.58
CA PRO A 328 33.49 20.94 1.78
C PRO A 328 32.94 22.19 2.49
N ALA A 329 33.74 23.24 2.55
CA ALA A 329 33.37 24.52 3.13
C ALA A 329 32.16 25.10 2.39
N LEU A 330 31.06 25.31 3.10
CA LEU A 330 29.89 26.01 2.61
C LEU A 330 30.21 27.51 2.50
N THR A 331 30.49 27.99 1.30
CA THR A 331 30.52 29.44 1.04
C THR A 331 29.07 29.93 0.95
N PRO A 332 28.68 30.97 1.72
CA PRO A 332 27.35 31.57 1.61
C PRO A 332 27.22 32.27 0.24
N ARG A 333 26.29 31.79 -0.60
CA ARG A 333 25.86 32.55 -1.78
C ARG A 333 24.87 33.62 -1.33
N VAL A 334 25.30 34.87 -1.46
CA VAL A 334 24.42 36.04 -1.39
C VAL A 334 23.55 36.02 -2.67
N PRO A 335 22.23 36.09 -2.58
CA PRO A 335 21.40 36.24 -3.77
C PRO A 335 21.61 37.64 -4.34
N GLY A 336 22.18 37.74 -5.55
CA GLY A 336 22.20 38.93 -6.31
C GLY A 336 20.79 39.40 -6.66
N GLY A 337 20.39 40.56 -6.22
CA GLY A 337 19.15 41.18 -6.60
C GLY A 337 19.13 41.47 -8.10
N THR A 338 18.05 41.08 -8.76
CA THR A 338 17.59 41.66 -10.00
C THR A 338 16.18 42.17 -9.79
N THR A 339 16.06 43.47 -9.70
CA THR A 339 14.86 44.27 -9.95
C THR A 339 14.33 43.95 -11.35
N PHE A 340 13.11 43.43 -11.44
CA PHE A 340 12.04 43.88 -12.36
C PHE A 340 10.74 43.17 -11.99
#